data_20b466f23d19f6a6c1464b7f61f3d2e3
#
_entry.id   20b466f23d19f6a6c1464b7f61f3d2e3
#
_cell.length_a   1.000
_cell.length_b   1.000
_cell.length_c   1.000
_cell.angle_alpha   90.00
_cell.angle_beta   90.00
_cell.angle_gamma   90.00
#
_symmetry.space_group_name_H-M   'P 1'
#
loop_
_entity.id
_entity.type
_entity.pdbx_description
1 polymer ?
#
loop_
_entity_poly.entity_id
_entity_poly.type
_entity_poly.pdbx_seq_one_letter_code
_entity_poly.pdbx_strand_id
1 'polypeptide(L)'
;MTIESIIGITSGLIGIGGFLLAVYKTYEKLSVAKSFERLTNKNFSTKRHRRILKWINFLLIGHPISKKYIQDFVLSDRGKETVFMDICEKNNIEPTKEICVKFLKADMPKFRKEYQSKKKAVTPLSNNKGEKIVYMSDLLKERYPETCNRLLQILDKYHVTYDWIKGTKDIWCRDYMPVQTESGKFIQFRYEPSYLKGRKEWEESRSDVKEICRINNIDAAFSDINLDGGNVLICDGRAIISDRLFSENPERDKDSLLRALAKLLECEIIIIPALKSQDEDLTGHADGMVRFVDRNTIIGNERRADEYKYMKDGLQKALDTFNLTYIDIPYFVDNDAKHPYSAIGIYVNYLEVNDLIVFPVFGEEKTDQKALEIIKKSFPNKQIETINYNDIAKEGGLLNCTTWCIRV
;
A
#
# COMPACT_ATOMS: atom_id res chain seq x y z
N MET A 1 18.18 -22.48 -34.77
CA MET A 1 16.97 -22.96 -35.46
C MET A 1 16.21 -21.77 -36.00
N THR A 2 15.99 -21.68 -37.30
CA THR A 2 15.25 -20.56 -37.93
C THR A 2 13.75 -20.83 -37.76
N ILE A 3 12.92 -19.75 -37.89
CA ILE A 3 11.44 -19.92 -37.93
C ILE A 3 11.09 -20.94 -39.05
N GLU A 4 11.79 -20.90 -40.16
CA GLU A 4 11.68 -21.85 -41.26
C GLU A 4 12.02 -23.29 -40.87
N SER A 5 13.00 -23.52 -39.98
CA SER A 5 13.26 -24.87 -39.45
C SER A 5 12.20 -25.34 -38.46
N ILE A 6 11.47 -24.42 -37.81
CA ILE A 6 10.31 -24.80 -36.98
C ILE A 6 9.10 -25.11 -37.87
N ILE A 7 8.92 -24.35 -38.96
CA ILE A 7 7.84 -24.57 -39.94
C ILE A 7 8.15 -25.80 -40.83
N GLY A 8 9.44 -26.04 -41.22
CA GLY A 8 9.85 -27.17 -42.01
C GLY A 8 9.72 -28.55 -41.32
N ILE A 9 9.69 -28.57 -39.98
CA ILE A 9 9.42 -29.76 -39.18
C ILE A 9 7.91 -30.11 -39.17
N THR A 10 7.04 -29.16 -39.58
CA THR A 10 5.59 -29.32 -39.58
C THR A 10 5.03 -30.01 -40.83
N SER A 11 5.81 -30.21 -41.89
CA SER A 11 5.37 -30.89 -43.13
C SER A 11 5.37 -32.41 -43.08
N GLY A 12 5.78 -33.02 -42.00
CA GLY A 12 5.81 -34.48 -41.82
C GLY A 12 5.34 -34.93 -40.45
N LEU A 13 4.10 -35.40 -40.32
CA LEU A 13 3.56 -36.28 -39.27
C LEU A 13 3.70 -35.84 -37.78
N ILE A 14 4.02 -34.61 -37.46
CA ILE A 14 3.99 -34.12 -36.09
C ILE A 14 2.72 -33.28 -35.91
N GLY A 15 1.71 -33.89 -35.31
CA GLY A 15 0.43 -33.23 -35.01
C GLY A 15 0.62 -32.00 -34.10
N ILE A 16 -0.44 -31.23 -33.96
CA ILE A 16 -0.56 -29.99 -33.13
C ILE A 16 0.15 -30.13 -31.75
N GLY A 17 0.16 -31.35 -31.17
CA GLY A 17 0.85 -31.62 -29.91
C GLY A 17 2.37 -31.51 -29.97
N GLY A 18 3.02 -31.93 -31.09
CA GLY A 18 4.47 -31.79 -31.25
C GLY A 18 4.93 -30.39 -31.47
N PHE A 19 4.14 -29.55 -32.16
CA PHE A 19 4.38 -28.11 -32.31
C PHE A 19 4.29 -27.39 -30.96
N LEU A 20 3.24 -27.66 -30.19
CA LEU A 20 3.06 -27.07 -28.85
C LEU A 20 4.20 -27.46 -27.90
N LEU A 21 4.68 -28.74 -27.97
CA LEU A 21 5.82 -29.16 -27.15
C LEU A 21 7.15 -28.49 -27.56
N ALA A 22 7.38 -28.25 -28.84
CA ALA A 22 8.55 -27.54 -29.32
C ALA A 22 8.54 -26.06 -28.92
N VAL A 23 7.38 -25.40 -29.02
CA VAL A 23 7.17 -24.01 -28.54
C VAL A 23 7.41 -23.93 -27.03
N TYR A 24 6.89 -24.89 -26.29
CA TYR A 24 7.02 -25.05 -24.86
C TYR A 24 8.49 -25.17 -24.42
N LYS A 25 9.26 -26.13 -25.00
CA LYS A 25 10.68 -26.32 -24.68
C LYS A 25 11.53 -25.08 -25.02
N THR A 26 11.17 -24.38 -26.10
CA THR A 26 11.87 -23.16 -26.51
C THR A 26 11.59 -22.02 -25.54
N TYR A 27 10.35 -21.86 -25.10
CA TYR A 27 9.95 -20.88 -24.09
C TYR A 27 10.67 -21.12 -22.75
N GLU A 28 10.69 -22.37 -22.30
CA GLU A 28 11.39 -22.80 -21.08
C GLU A 28 12.87 -22.42 -21.12
N LYS A 29 13.56 -22.80 -22.20
CA LYS A 29 14.99 -22.51 -22.40
C LYS A 29 15.30 -20.99 -22.43
N LEU A 30 14.44 -20.20 -23.06
CA LEU A 30 14.61 -18.75 -23.17
C LEU A 30 14.24 -18.00 -21.90
N SER A 31 13.28 -18.50 -21.12
CA SER A 31 12.89 -17.87 -19.85
C SER A 31 13.97 -18.05 -18.78
N VAL A 32 14.62 -19.21 -18.75
CA VAL A 32 15.79 -19.47 -17.90
C VAL A 32 16.95 -18.54 -18.27
N ALA A 33 17.29 -18.44 -19.57
CA ALA A 33 18.35 -17.55 -20.03
C ALA A 33 18.09 -16.08 -19.64
N LYS A 34 16.82 -15.64 -19.71
CA LYS A 34 16.44 -14.28 -19.32
C LYS A 34 16.52 -14.03 -17.79
N SER A 35 16.27 -15.06 -17.00
CA SER A 35 16.47 -15.00 -15.55
C SER A 35 17.96 -14.85 -15.22
N PHE A 36 18.83 -15.63 -15.87
CA PHE A 36 20.28 -15.49 -15.75
C PHE A 36 20.80 -14.13 -16.19
N GLU A 37 20.23 -13.52 -17.25
CA GLU A 37 20.59 -12.17 -17.69
C GLU A 37 20.29 -11.10 -16.64
N ARG A 38 19.14 -11.19 -15.99
CA ARG A 38 18.73 -10.24 -14.94
C ARG A 38 19.67 -10.24 -13.73
N LEU A 39 20.25 -11.40 -13.42
CA LEU A 39 21.03 -11.62 -12.21
C LEU A 39 22.50 -11.38 -12.36
N THR A 40 23.04 -11.63 -13.55
CA THR A 40 24.48 -11.52 -13.79
C THR A 40 24.85 -10.26 -14.57
N ASN A 41 23.88 -9.43 -14.96
CA ASN A 41 24.07 -8.33 -15.93
C ASN A 41 24.79 -8.74 -17.23
N LYS A 42 24.84 -10.04 -17.53
CA LYS A 42 25.47 -10.61 -18.71
C LYS A 42 24.40 -10.99 -19.73
N ASN A 43 24.60 -10.66 -20.99
CA ASN A 43 23.69 -11.01 -22.08
C ASN A 43 23.86 -12.48 -22.48
N PHE A 44 22.95 -13.34 -22.07
CA PHE A 44 22.88 -14.76 -22.51
C PHE A 44 21.90 -14.98 -23.67
N SER A 45 21.03 -13.98 -23.97
CA SER A 45 20.08 -14.06 -25.06
C SER A 45 20.37 -13.05 -26.18
N THR A 46 20.29 -13.50 -27.42
CA THR A 46 20.40 -12.63 -28.59
C THR A 46 19.13 -11.77 -28.76
N LYS A 47 19.20 -10.65 -29.51
CA LYS A 47 18.00 -9.86 -29.89
C LYS A 47 16.90 -10.74 -30.52
N ARG A 48 17.27 -11.81 -31.22
CA ARG A 48 16.37 -12.79 -31.84
C ARG A 48 15.65 -13.62 -30.77
N HIS A 49 16.35 -14.13 -29.75
CA HIS A 49 15.74 -14.86 -28.64
C HIS A 49 14.71 -14.02 -27.89
N ARG A 50 14.96 -12.74 -27.64
CA ARG A 50 14.03 -11.81 -27.00
C ARG A 50 12.78 -11.57 -27.82
N ARG A 51 12.87 -11.51 -29.15
CA ARG A 51 11.70 -11.37 -30.05
C ARG A 51 10.85 -12.64 -30.03
N ILE A 52 11.47 -13.83 -30.10
CA ILE A 52 10.76 -15.13 -30.02
C ILE A 52 10.05 -15.26 -28.68
N LEU A 53 10.70 -14.90 -27.57
CA LEU A 53 10.09 -14.94 -26.22
C LEU A 53 8.88 -13.99 -26.09
N LYS A 54 8.98 -12.77 -26.67
CA LYS A 54 7.84 -11.85 -26.73
C LYS A 54 6.66 -12.43 -27.53
N TRP A 55 6.94 -13.07 -28.62
CA TRP A 55 5.91 -13.66 -29.49
C TRP A 55 5.25 -14.87 -28.83
N ILE A 56 6.02 -15.75 -28.20
CA ILE A 56 5.51 -16.89 -27.44
C ILE A 56 4.68 -16.42 -26.24
N ASN A 57 5.13 -15.41 -25.48
CA ASN A 57 4.34 -14.81 -24.41
C ASN A 57 3.01 -14.24 -24.89
N PHE A 58 2.99 -13.59 -26.06
CA PHE A 58 1.76 -13.06 -26.67
C PHE A 58 0.77 -14.18 -27.01
N LEU A 59 1.25 -15.31 -27.54
CA LEU A 59 0.41 -16.47 -27.89
C LEU A 59 -0.13 -17.20 -26.65
N LEU A 60 0.58 -17.15 -25.52
CA LEU A 60 0.22 -17.89 -24.29
C LEU A 60 -0.55 -17.04 -23.27
N ILE A 61 -0.71 -15.74 -23.53
CA ILE A 61 -1.48 -14.85 -22.64
C ILE A 61 -2.94 -15.33 -22.59
N GLY A 62 -3.38 -15.70 -21.36
CA GLY A 62 -4.75 -16.12 -21.10
C GLY A 62 -5.08 -17.59 -21.41
N HIS A 63 -4.13 -18.40 -21.86
CA HIS A 63 -4.38 -19.81 -22.15
C HIS A 63 -4.31 -20.69 -20.88
N PRO A 64 -5.25 -21.64 -20.65
CA PRO A 64 -5.23 -22.53 -19.48
C PRO A 64 -3.94 -23.35 -19.32
N ILE A 65 -3.28 -23.66 -20.45
CA ILE A 65 -1.99 -24.36 -20.49
C ILE A 65 -0.88 -23.56 -19.80
N SER A 66 -0.94 -22.23 -19.81
CA SER A 66 0.08 -21.38 -19.18
C SER A 66 0.11 -21.51 -17.66
N LYS A 67 -1.04 -21.70 -16.99
CA LYS A 67 -1.12 -21.89 -15.54
C LYS A 67 -0.56 -23.21 -15.07
N LYS A 68 -0.92 -24.29 -15.77
CA LYS A 68 -0.41 -25.63 -15.48
C LYS A 68 1.10 -25.70 -15.73
N TYR A 69 1.55 -25.08 -16.82
CA TYR A 69 2.96 -24.98 -17.16
C TYR A 69 3.80 -24.28 -16.09
N ILE A 70 3.35 -23.14 -15.60
CA ILE A 70 4.06 -22.40 -14.54
C ILE A 70 4.17 -23.27 -13.27
N GLN A 71 3.14 -24.06 -12.95
CA GLN A 71 3.18 -24.98 -11.81
C GLN A 71 4.17 -26.13 -12.04
N ASP A 72 4.16 -26.75 -13.21
CA ASP A 72 5.07 -27.86 -13.56
C ASP A 72 6.52 -27.36 -13.71
N PHE A 73 6.72 -26.15 -14.24
CA PHE A 73 8.03 -25.52 -14.36
C PHE A 73 8.65 -25.22 -12.99
N VAL A 74 7.88 -24.70 -12.05
CA VAL A 74 8.34 -24.43 -10.67
C VAL A 74 8.71 -25.73 -9.94
N LEU A 75 8.21 -26.89 -10.41
CA LEU A 75 8.53 -28.21 -9.88
C LEU A 75 9.73 -28.89 -10.59
N SER A 76 10.12 -28.37 -11.77
CA SER A 76 11.25 -28.91 -12.56
C SER A 76 12.58 -28.42 -11.99
N ASP A 77 13.69 -29.09 -12.41
CA ASP A 77 15.04 -28.68 -12.03
C ASP A 77 15.37 -27.24 -12.51
N ARG A 78 14.80 -26.80 -13.62
CA ARG A 78 14.93 -25.43 -14.14
C ARG A 78 14.10 -24.42 -13.36
N GLY A 79 12.96 -24.85 -12.81
CA GLY A 79 12.20 -24.04 -11.86
C GLY A 79 12.99 -23.81 -10.56
N LYS A 80 13.78 -24.82 -10.13
CA LYS A 80 14.71 -24.68 -9.00
C LYS A 80 15.79 -23.62 -9.28
N GLU A 81 16.36 -23.61 -10.49
CA GLU A 81 17.34 -22.60 -10.90
C GLU A 81 16.75 -21.18 -10.85
N THR A 82 15.51 -21.01 -11.32
CA THR A 82 14.82 -19.72 -11.29
C THR A 82 14.59 -19.23 -9.85
N VAL A 83 14.17 -20.13 -8.95
CA VAL A 83 13.98 -19.82 -7.53
C VAL A 83 15.31 -19.52 -6.86
N PHE A 84 16.37 -20.26 -7.18
CA PHE A 84 17.72 -19.99 -6.69
C PHE A 84 18.21 -18.60 -7.05
N MET A 85 18.00 -18.18 -8.28
CA MET A 85 18.43 -16.88 -8.78
C MET A 85 17.66 -15.73 -8.10
N ASP A 86 16.34 -15.90 -7.90
CA ASP A 86 15.51 -14.95 -7.14
C ASP A 86 15.99 -14.81 -5.67
N ILE A 87 16.43 -15.90 -5.06
CA ILE A 87 17.01 -15.89 -3.70
C ILE A 87 18.39 -15.19 -3.70
N CYS A 88 19.24 -15.45 -4.67
CA CYS A 88 20.54 -14.79 -4.77
C CYS A 88 20.39 -13.28 -4.93
N GLU A 89 19.47 -12.83 -5.78
CA GLU A 89 19.16 -11.42 -5.99
C GLU A 89 18.69 -10.75 -4.68
N LYS A 90 17.71 -11.36 -4.00
CA LYS A 90 17.13 -10.79 -2.77
C LYS A 90 18.08 -10.73 -1.57
N ASN A 91 19.11 -11.57 -1.57
CA ASN A 91 20.05 -11.64 -0.44
C ASN A 91 21.45 -11.11 -0.80
N ASN A 92 21.63 -10.45 -1.95
CA ASN A 92 22.91 -9.97 -2.45
C ASN A 92 24.01 -11.07 -2.50
N ILE A 93 23.63 -12.30 -2.84
CA ILE A 93 24.53 -13.45 -2.94
C ILE A 93 24.97 -13.56 -4.40
N GLU A 94 26.29 -13.57 -4.64
CA GLU A 94 26.82 -13.83 -5.97
C GLU A 94 26.49 -15.26 -6.41
N PRO A 95 25.76 -15.47 -7.54
CA PRO A 95 25.35 -16.79 -7.98
C PRO A 95 26.53 -17.54 -8.60
N THR A 96 27.23 -18.30 -7.79
CA THR A 96 28.33 -19.16 -8.27
C THR A 96 27.82 -20.55 -8.70
N LYS A 97 28.55 -21.20 -9.61
CA LYS A 97 28.23 -22.56 -10.09
C LYS A 97 28.16 -23.58 -8.93
N GLU A 98 29.02 -23.43 -7.93
CA GLU A 98 29.05 -24.31 -6.73
C GLU A 98 27.80 -24.15 -5.86
N ILE A 99 27.35 -22.92 -5.65
CA ILE A 99 26.15 -22.62 -4.87
C ILE A 99 24.92 -23.13 -5.65
N CYS A 100 24.88 -22.94 -6.96
CA CYS A 100 23.82 -23.45 -7.82
C CYS A 100 23.70 -24.98 -7.76
N VAL A 101 24.83 -25.70 -7.81
CA VAL A 101 24.83 -27.18 -7.70
C VAL A 101 24.35 -27.66 -6.33
N LYS A 102 24.74 -26.97 -5.24
CA LYS A 102 24.24 -27.27 -3.89
C LYS A 102 22.72 -27.05 -3.80
N PHE A 103 22.23 -26.00 -4.41
CA PHE A 103 20.82 -25.69 -4.47
C PHE A 103 20.00 -26.72 -5.26
N LEU A 104 20.47 -27.14 -6.43
CA LEU A 104 19.80 -28.16 -7.26
C LEU A 104 19.73 -29.54 -6.57
N LYS A 105 20.66 -29.81 -5.65
CA LYS A 105 20.66 -31.02 -4.81
C LYS A 105 19.78 -30.91 -3.57
N ALA A 106 19.26 -29.73 -3.27
CA ALA A 106 18.42 -29.50 -2.09
C ALA A 106 17.02 -30.10 -2.25
N ASP A 107 16.45 -30.58 -1.14
CA ASP A 107 15.08 -31.08 -1.12
C ASP A 107 14.07 -29.95 -1.40
N MET A 108 13.37 -30.03 -2.51
CA MET A 108 12.42 -29.03 -2.96
C MET A 108 11.25 -28.73 -2.02
N PRO A 109 10.64 -29.70 -1.33
CA PRO A 109 9.64 -29.44 -0.32
C PRO A 109 10.15 -28.57 0.82
N LYS A 110 11.38 -28.86 1.31
CA LYS A 110 12.05 -28.08 2.36
C LYS A 110 12.37 -26.67 1.85
N PHE A 111 12.86 -26.57 0.62
CA PHE A 111 13.20 -25.33 -0.04
C PHE A 111 11.97 -24.43 -0.27
N ARG A 112 10.84 -25.01 -0.71
CA ARG A 112 9.57 -24.30 -0.82
C ARG A 112 9.09 -23.77 0.51
N LYS A 113 9.20 -24.55 1.56
CA LYS A 113 8.82 -24.16 2.91
C LYS A 113 9.69 -22.98 3.40
N GLU A 114 11.00 -23.03 3.15
CA GLU A 114 11.92 -21.94 3.48
C GLU A 114 11.72 -20.69 2.59
N TYR A 115 11.45 -20.88 1.28
CA TYR A 115 11.17 -19.79 0.37
C TYR A 115 9.81 -19.14 0.65
N GLN A 116 8.79 -19.94 0.93
CA GLN A 116 7.49 -19.45 1.33
C GLN A 116 7.51 -18.78 2.72
N SER A 117 8.34 -19.27 3.64
CA SER A 117 8.56 -18.61 4.92
C SER A 117 9.31 -17.29 4.78
N LYS A 118 10.25 -17.19 3.82
CA LYS A 118 10.93 -15.92 3.49
C LYS A 118 10.07 -14.97 2.65
N LYS A 119 9.16 -15.49 1.80
CA LYS A 119 8.10 -14.71 1.13
C LYS A 119 7.02 -14.22 2.10
N LYS A 120 6.87 -14.90 3.23
CA LYS A 120 5.97 -14.51 4.32
C LYS A 120 6.58 -13.50 5.29
N ALA A 121 7.62 -12.78 4.95
CA ALA A 121 8.30 -11.83 5.83
C ALA A 121 7.70 -10.41 5.85
N VAL A 122 6.42 -10.24 5.51
CA VAL A 122 5.46 -9.43 6.25
C VAL A 122 4.43 -10.43 6.79
N THR A 123 4.90 -11.39 7.59
CA THR A 123 4.02 -12.22 8.38
C THR A 123 4.24 -11.78 9.81
N PRO A 124 3.19 -11.37 10.47
CA PRO A 124 3.22 -10.95 11.85
C PRO A 124 3.77 -12.06 12.74
N LEU A 125 4.62 -11.68 13.64
CA LEU A 125 5.17 -12.52 14.70
C LEU A 125 4.13 -12.88 15.79
N SER A 126 2.83 -12.64 15.57
CA SER A 126 1.80 -12.96 16.54
C SER A 126 0.87 -14.08 16.07
N ASN A 127 0.64 -15.04 16.96
CA ASN A 127 -0.35 -16.12 16.78
C ASN A 127 -1.82 -15.65 16.98
N ASN A 128 -2.04 -14.33 17.11
CA ASN A 128 -3.33 -13.73 17.40
C ASN A 128 -4.02 -13.29 16.10
N LYS A 129 -4.88 -14.11 15.54
CA LYS A 129 -5.73 -13.74 14.41
C LYS A 129 -6.59 -12.52 14.77
N GLY A 130 -6.43 -11.43 14.02
CA GLY A 130 -7.19 -10.20 14.17
C GLY A 130 -6.45 -9.05 14.83
N GLU A 131 -5.24 -9.28 15.34
CA GLU A 131 -4.40 -8.22 15.91
C GLU A 131 -3.79 -7.35 14.81
N LYS A 132 -3.74 -6.04 15.05
CA LYS A 132 -3.12 -5.09 14.12
C LYS A 132 -1.66 -4.86 14.48
N ILE A 133 -0.82 -4.75 13.44
CA ILE A 133 0.59 -4.33 13.54
C ILE A 133 0.72 -2.93 12.96
N VAL A 134 1.57 -2.11 13.58
CA VAL A 134 1.89 -0.75 13.13
C VAL A 134 3.18 -0.78 12.32
N TYR A 135 3.12 -0.32 11.09
CA TYR A 135 4.29 -0.11 10.26
C TYR A 135 4.55 1.39 10.08
N MET A 136 5.81 1.76 10.05
CA MET A 136 6.28 3.13 9.86
C MET A 136 7.44 3.15 8.86
N SER A 137 7.62 4.26 8.16
CA SER A 137 8.84 4.48 7.38
C SER A 137 10.07 4.50 8.30
N ASP A 138 11.16 3.85 7.91
CA ASP A 138 12.43 3.92 8.64
C ASP A 138 13.02 5.33 8.68
N LEU A 139 12.64 6.21 7.75
CA LEU A 139 12.97 7.64 7.76
C LEU A 139 12.37 8.39 8.96
N LEU A 140 11.30 7.87 9.58
CA LEU A 140 10.69 8.52 10.76
C LEU A 140 11.68 8.57 11.94
N LYS A 141 12.39 7.48 12.20
CA LYS A 141 13.41 7.43 13.25
C LYS A 141 14.67 8.24 12.93
N GLU A 142 14.94 8.45 11.64
CA GLU A 142 16.09 9.23 11.19
C GLU A 142 15.84 10.74 11.29
N ARG A 143 14.65 11.17 10.83
CA ARG A 143 14.30 12.59 10.75
C ARG A 143 13.76 13.14 12.08
N TYR A 144 13.02 12.32 12.85
CA TYR A 144 12.31 12.72 14.07
C TYR A 144 12.58 11.74 15.22
N PRO A 145 13.86 11.53 15.63
CA PRO A 145 14.24 10.47 16.58
C PRO A 145 13.55 10.60 17.93
N GLU A 146 13.38 11.82 18.46
CA GLU A 146 12.75 12.03 19.77
C GLU A 146 11.26 11.70 19.75
N THR A 147 10.53 12.19 18.76
CA THR A 147 9.09 11.94 18.63
C THR A 147 8.83 10.48 18.28
N CYS A 148 9.66 9.90 17.41
CA CYS A 148 9.62 8.47 17.13
C CYS A 148 9.83 7.64 18.41
N ASN A 149 10.84 7.93 19.21
CA ASN A 149 11.10 7.20 20.47
C ASN A 149 9.92 7.32 21.46
N ARG A 150 9.29 8.51 21.58
CA ARG A 150 8.08 8.67 22.42
C ARG A 150 6.93 7.79 21.91
N LEU A 151 6.72 7.73 20.58
CA LEU A 151 5.71 6.85 19.99
C LEU A 151 6.01 5.37 20.28
N LEU A 152 7.25 4.93 20.08
CA LEU A 152 7.65 3.54 20.35
C LEU A 152 7.47 3.17 21.82
N GLN A 153 7.80 4.06 22.76
CA GLN A 153 7.56 3.82 24.20
C GLN A 153 6.07 3.61 24.52
N ILE A 154 5.19 4.36 23.84
CA ILE A 154 3.74 4.16 23.99
C ILE A 154 3.34 2.80 23.42
N LEU A 155 3.80 2.44 22.22
CA LEU A 155 3.48 1.15 21.60
C LEU A 155 3.98 -0.03 22.46
N ASP A 156 5.22 0.07 22.97
CA ASP A 156 5.81 -0.94 23.87
C ASP A 156 5.02 -1.08 25.18
N LYS A 157 4.60 0.05 25.79
CA LYS A 157 3.78 0.07 27.01
C LYS A 157 2.48 -0.73 26.87
N TYR A 158 1.88 -0.68 25.68
CA TYR A 158 0.62 -1.37 25.37
C TYR A 158 0.82 -2.68 24.57
N HIS A 159 2.05 -3.17 24.49
CA HIS A 159 2.41 -4.41 23.78
C HIS A 159 1.95 -4.43 22.32
N VAL A 160 1.91 -3.27 21.66
CA VAL A 160 1.57 -3.17 20.25
C VAL A 160 2.80 -3.53 19.41
N THR A 161 2.66 -4.53 18.58
CA THR A 161 3.71 -4.93 17.63
C THR A 161 3.89 -3.86 16.54
N TYR A 162 5.14 -3.51 16.22
CA TYR A 162 5.47 -2.58 15.15
C TYR A 162 6.70 -3.05 14.35
N ASP A 163 6.82 -2.56 13.11
CA ASP A 163 7.98 -2.82 12.25
C ASP A 163 8.17 -1.67 11.25
N TRP A 164 9.23 -1.75 10.45
CA TRP A 164 9.69 -0.69 9.57
C TRP A 164 9.49 -1.03 8.10
N ILE A 165 8.98 -0.05 7.32
CA ILE A 165 8.84 -0.14 5.88
C ILE A 165 10.16 0.32 5.25
N LYS A 166 10.74 -0.54 4.41
CA LYS A 166 12.00 -0.28 3.71
C LYS A 166 11.76 0.32 2.34
N GLY A 167 12.70 1.15 1.87
CA GLY A 167 12.69 1.69 0.51
C GLY A 167 11.76 2.87 0.32
N THR A 168 11.31 3.49 1.42
CA THR A 168 10.49 4.70 1.42
C THR A 168 11.34 5.94 1.11
N LYS A 169 10.72 6.99 0.58
CA LYS A 169 11.37 8.27 0.30
C LYS A 169 10.89 9.40 1.21
N ASP A 170 9.76 9.18 1.90
CA ASP A 170 9.22 10.08 2.91
C ASP A 170 8.60 9.32 4.08
N ILE A 171 8.08 10.06 5.07
CA ILE A 171 7.50 9.49 6.29
C ILE A 171 5.99 9.21 6.17
N TRP A 172 5.35 9.64 5.10
CA TRP A 172 3.89 9.61 4.93
C TRP A 172 3.39 8.25 4.43
N CYS A 173 3.75 7.19 5.15
CA CYS A 173 3.52 5.82 4.68
C CYS A 173 2.04 5.47 4.52
N ARG A 174 1.14 6.14 5.21
CA ARG A 174 -0.30 5.97 5.03
C ARG A 174 -0.73 6.18 3.58
N ASP A 175 -0.14 7.15 2.90
CA ASP A 175 -0.61 7.61 1.60
C ASP A 175 -0.19 6.69 0.46
N TYR A 176 1.02 6.14 0.54
CA TYR A 176 1.56 5.28 -0.52
C TYR A 176 1.51 3.78 -0.24
N MET A 177 1.17 3.36 0.99
CA MET A 177 1.05 1.93 1.28
C MET A 177 -0.32 1.37 0.87
N PRO A 178 -0.40 0.05 0.56
CA PRO A 178 -1.65 -0.57 0.16
C PRO A 178 -2.76 -0.43 1.20
N VAL A 179 -3.98 -0.24 0.74
CA VAL A 179 -5.17 -0.31 1.58
C VAL A 179 -5.52 -1.78 1.82
N GLN A 180 -5.64 -2.19 3.08
CA GLN A 180 -6.14 -3.52 3.43
C GLN A 180 -7.66 -3.52 3.50
N THR A 181 -8.31 -4.40 2.73
CA THR A 181 -9.76 -4.62 2.83
C THR A 181 -10.12 -5.41 4.09
N GLU A 182 -11.40 -5.46 4.44
CA GLU A 182 -11.84 -6.25 5.59
C GLU A 182 -11.68 -7.76 5.39
N SER A 183 -11.67 -8.23 4.15
CA SER A 183 -11.32 -9.62 3.82
C SER A 183 -9.82 -9.93 3.92
N GLY A 184 -8.99 -8.92 4.23
CA GLY A 184 -7.54 -9.07 4.39
C GLY A 184 -6.73 -8.90 3.11
N LYS A 185 -7.36 -8.58 1.96
CA LYS A 185 -6.65 -8.30 0.70
C LYS A 185 -5.98 -6.94 0.75
N PHE A 186 -4.85 -6.81 0.08
CA PHE A 186 -4.18 -5.54 -0.12
C PHE A 186 -4.46 -5.00 -1.52
N ILE A 187 -4.94 -3.75 -1.59
CA ILE A 187 -5.16 -3.01 -2.84
C ILE A 187 -4.14 -1.87 -2.88
N GLN A 188 -3.22 -1.92 -3.83
CA GLN A 188 -2.28 -0.85 -4.09
C GLN A 188 -2.84 0.06 -5.18
N PHE A 189 -3.25 1.24 -4.80
CA PHE A 189 -3.66 2.27 -5.72
C PHE A 189 -2.45 2.95 -6.40
N ARG A 190 -2.66 3.57 -7.54
CA ARG A 190 -1.67 4.45 -8.15
C ARG A 190 -1.43 5.63 -7.19
N TYR A 191 -0.17 5.93 -6.91
CA TYR A 191 0.23 7.04 -6.05
C TYR A 191 0.91 8.11 -6.88
N GLU A 192 0.11 9.03 -7.41
CA GLU A 192 0.55 10.17 -8.23
C GLU A 192 -0.25 11.42 -7.91
N PRO A 193 -0.29 11.86 -6.63
CA PRO A 193 -1.14 12.96 -6.22
C PRO A 193 -0.73 14.26 -6.90
N SER A 194 -1.73 15.07 -7.24
CA SER A 194 -1.51 16.33 -7.96
C SER A 194 -0.71 17.36 -7.15
N TYR A 195 -0.79 17.33 -5.83
CA TYR A 195 -0.09 18.25 -4.95
C TYR A 195 1.44 18.07 -4.94
N LEU A 196 1.95 16.92 -5.35
CA LEU A 196 3.40 16.70 -5.50
C LEU A 196 3.95 17.28 -6.82
N LYS A 197 3.08 17.58 -7.81
CA LYS A 197 3.50 18.01 -9.15
C LYS A 197 4.00 19.46 -9.16
N GLY A 198 5.02 19.70 -9.99
CA GLY A 198 5.58 21.05 -10.21
C GLY A 198 6.57 21.51 -9.16
N ARG A 199 6.86 20.71 -8.14
CA ARG A 199 7.88 20.96 -7.13
C ARG A 199 8.86 19.79 -7.14
N LYS A 200 10.06 19.99 -7.72
CA LYS A 200 11.04 18.94 -7.96
C LYS A 200 11.33 18.09 -6.72
N GLU A 201 11.54 18.70 -5.57
CA GLU A 201 11.82 18.02 -4.29
C GLU A 201 10.66 17.11 -3.85
N TRP A 202 9.42 17.55 -4.08
CA TRP A 202 8.22 16.77 -3.75
C TRP A 202 8.00 15.61 -4.73
N GLU A 203 8.28 15.83 -6.03
CA GLU A 203 8.23 14.76 -7.01
C GLU A 203 9.31 13.69 -6.74
N GLU A 204 10.51 14.10 -6.31
CA GLU A 204 11.59 13.21 -5.93
C GLU A 204 11.31 12.43 -4.64
N SER A 205 10.51 13.00 -3.71
CA SER A 205 10.08 12.33 -2.47
C SER A 205 9.00 11.27 -2.71
N ARG A 206 8.41 11.22 -3.90
CA ARG A 206 7.38 10.22 -4.22
C ARG A 206 7.96 8.82 -4.19
N SER A 207 7.45 7.99 -3.31
CA SER A 207 7.82 6.59 -3.14
C SER A 207 7.33 5.73 -4.30
N ASP A 208 8.17 4.82 -4.80
CA ASP A 208 7.75 3.82 -5.80
C ASP A 208 7.00 2.68 -5.11
N VAL A 209 5.66 2.73 -5.20
CA VAL A 209 4.77 1.79 -4.51
C VAL A 209 4.97 0.33 -4.95
N LYS A 210 5.38 0.09 -6.20
CA LYS A 210 5.65 -1.26 -6.71
C LYS A 210 6.93 -1.81 -6.11
N GLU A 211 7.95 -0.97 -6.05
CA GLU A 211 9.23 -1.34 -5.46
C GLU A 211 9.12 -1.53 -3.95
N ILE A 212 8.37 -0.66 -3.24
CA ILE A 212 8.10 -0.83 -1.81
C ILE A 212 7.37 -2.14 -1.54
N CYS A 213 6.30 -2.46 -2.27
CA CYS A 213 5.60 -3.73 -2.12
C CYS A 213 6.54 -4.92 -2.36
N ARG A 214 7.42 -4.83 -3.36
CA ARG A 214 8.41 -5.87 -3.67
C ARG A 214 9.43 -6.06 -2.54
N ILE A 215 10.03 -4.97 -2.05
CA ILE A 215 11.07 -5.01 -1.00
C ILE A 215 10.50 -5.55 0.32
N ASN A 216 9.28 -5.16 0.66
CA ASN A 216 8.62 -5.54 1.91
C ASN A 216 7.79 -6.83 1.79
N ASN A 217 7.84 -7.52 0.63
CA ASN A 217 7.10 -8.76 0.36
C ASN A 217 5.58 -8.64 0.55
N ILE A 218 5.02 -7.52 0.15
CA ILE A 218 3.57 -7.26 0.20
C ILE A 218 2.94 -7.76 -1.09
N ASP A 219 2.02 -8.73 -0.98
CA ASP A 219 1.23 -9.23 -2.12
C ASP A 219 -0.03 -8.38 -2.25
N ALA A 220 0.02 -7.37 -3.11
CA ALA A 220 -1.07 -6.43 -3.34
C ALA A 220 -1.60 -6.51 -4.77
N ALA A 221 -2.92 -6.37 -4.92
CA ALA A 221 -3.56 -6.15 -6.22
C ALA A 221 -3.39 -4.68 -6.62
N PHE A 222 -2.76 -4.44 -7.78
CA PHE A 222 -2.52 -3.07 -8.26
C PHE A 222 -3.71 -2.52 -9.04
N SER A 223 -4.11 -1.29 -8.68
CA SER A 223 -5.14 -0.50 -9.37
C SER A 223 -4.52 0.70 -10.06
N ASP A 224 -5.08 1.11 -11.19
CA ASP A 224 -4.71 2.32 -11.92
C ASP A 224 -5.47 3.58 -11.43
N ILE A 225 -6.38 3.44 -10.47
CA ILE A 225 -7.05 4.56 -9.81
C ILE A 225 -6.02 5.32 -8.99
N ASN A 226 -5.94 6.65 -9.19
CA ASN A 226 -5.07 7.53 -8.40
C ASN A 226 -5.77 7.86 -7.08
N LEU A 227 -5.25 7.31 -5.97
CA LEU A 227 -5.88 7.44 -4.66
C LEU A 227 -4.86 7.21 -3.55
N ASP A 228 -4.73 8.17 -2.68
CA ASP A 228 -3.87 8.10 -1.50
C ASP A 228 -4.56 7.33 -0.37
N GLY A 229 -3.80 6.53 0.36
CA GLY A 229 -4.33 5.73 1.46
C GLY A 229 -4.89 6.56 2.63
N GLY A 230 -4.39 7.78 2.85
CA GLY A 230 -4.94 8.74 3.82
C GLY A 230 -6.36 9.22 3.47
N ASN A 231 -6.70 9.14 2.19
CA ASN A 231 -8.05 9.45 1.72
C ASN A 231 -9.03 8.24 1.78
N VAL A 232 -8.65 7.13 2.43
CA VAL A 232 -9.51 5.93 2.54
C VAL A 232 -9.66 5.50 3.99
N LEU A 233 -10.86 5.64 4.54
CA LEU A 233 -11.22 5.21 5.88
C LEU A 233 -12.24 4.08 5.78
N ILE A 234 -11.91 2.90 6.29
CA ILE A 234 -12.77 1.70 6.21
C ILE A 234 -13.25 1.30 7.61
N CYS A 235 -14.55 1.02 7.72
CA CYS A 235 -15.19 0.47 8.92
C CYS A 235 -16.45 -0.31 8.55
N ASP A 236 -16.52 -1.59 8.94
CA ASP A 236 -17.69 -2.47 8.86
C ASP A 236 -18.44 -2.40 7.51
N GLY A 237 -17.70 -2.61 6.40
CA GLY A 237 -18.24 -2.62 5.05
C GLY A 237 -18.58 -1.23 4.48
N ARG A 238 -18.11 -0.16 5.09
CA ARG A 238 -18.19 1.22 4.60
C ARG A 238 -16.81 1.83 4.41
N ALA A 239 -16.66 2.65 3.38
CA ALA A 239 -15.45 3.42 3.14
C ALA A 239 -15.79 4.90 2.93
N ILE A 240 -15.21 5.79 3.74
CA ILE A 240 -15.27 7.24 3.53
C ILE A 240 -14.07 7.65 2.68
N ILE A 241 -14.35 8.42 1.63
CA ILE A 241 -13.36 8.99 0.71
C ILE A 241 -13.75 10.44 0.42
N SER A 242 -12.81 11.35 0.35
CA SER A 242 -13.12 12.74 -0.03
C SER A 242 -13.33 12.86 -1.55
N ASP A 243 -14.06 13.90 -1.97
CA ASP A 243 -14.33 14.19 -3.37
C ASP A 243 -13.08 14.64 -4.15
N ARG A 244 -11.93 14.80 -3.47
CA ARG A 244 -10.61 14.95 -4.09
C ARG A 244 -10.33 13.81 -5.08
N LEU A 245 -10.83 12.61 -4.79
CA LEU A 245 -10.80 11.46 -5.68
C LEU A 245 -11.13 11.80 -7.14
N PHE A 246 -12.13 12.65 -7.38
CA PHE A 246 -12.58 12.96 -8.74
C PHE A 246 -11.61 13.88 -9.48
N SER A 247 -10.99 14.84 -8.80
CA SER A 247 -9.98 15.70 -9.39
C SER A 247 -8.65 14.99 -9.66
N GLU A 248 -8.35 13.93 -8.89
CA GLU A 248 -7.18 13.08 -9.12
C GLU A 248 -7.39 12.04 -10.25
N ASN A 249 -8.65 11.85 -10.71
CA ASN A 249 -9.01 10.93 -11.80
C ASN A 249 -9.95 11.61 -12.82
N PRO A 250 -9.55 12.73 -13.42
CA PRO A 250 -10.44 13.54 -14.27
C PRO A 250 -10.84 12.82 -15.57
N GLU A 251 -10.09 11.80 -15.99
CA GLU A 251 -10.34 10.98 -17.17
C GLU A 251 -11.43 9.93 -16.97
N ARG A 252 -11.90 9.75 -15.73
CA ARG A 252 -12.88 8.71 -15.38
C ARG A 252 -14.27 9.27 -15.14
N ASP A 253 -15.27 8.55 -15.60
CA ASP A 253 -16.66 8.78 -15.19
C ASP A 253 -16.84 8.51 -13.69
N LYS A 254 -17.50 9.42 -12.97
CA LYS A 254 -17.63 9.37 -11.51
C LYS A 254 -18.35 8.11 -11.02
N ASP A 255 -19.45 7.73 -11.67
CA ASP A 255 -20.24 6.57 -11.23
C ASP A 255 -19.48 5.27 -11.50
N SER A 256 -18.77 5.20 -12.63
CA SER A 256 -17.90 4.07 -12.95
C SER A 256 -16.74 3.94 -11.96
N LEU A 257 -16.14 5.05 -11.57
CA LEU A 257 -15.06 5.11 -10.58
C LEU A 257 -15.55 4.63 -9.20
N LEU A 258 -16.71 5.11 -8.75
CA LEU A 258 -17.30 4.68 -7.47
C LEU A 258 -17.65 3.19 -7.46
N ARG A 259 -18.21 2.65 -8.57
CA ARG A 259 -18.48 1.21 -8.69
C ARG A 259 -17.18 0.38 -8.67
N ALA A 260 -16.12 0.86 -9.32
CA ALA A 260 -14.82 0.19 -9.30
C ALA A 260 -14.22 0.16 -7.89
N LEU A 261 -14.29 1.28 -7.17
CA LEU A 261 -13.81 1.38 -5.78
C LEU A 261 -14.62 0.49 -4.83
N ALA A 262 -15.96 0.50 -4.94
CA ALA A 262 -16.81 -0.36 -4.13
C ALA A 262 -16.46 -1.85 -4.29
N LYS A 263 -16.15 -2.27 -5.53
CA LYS A 263 -15.72 -3.64 -5.82
C LYS A 263 -14.32 -3.93 -5.29
N LEU A 264 -13.36 -3.02 -5.43
CA LEU A 264 -11.98 -3.20 -4.99
C LEU A 264 -11.87 -3.23 -3.46
N LEU A 265 -12.54 -2.28 -2.80
CA LEU A 265 -12.50 -2.12 -1.34
C LEU A 265 -13.51 -3.04 -0.62
N GLU A 266 -14.43 -3.68 -1.37
CA GLU A 266 -15.50 -4.53 -0.81
C GLU A 266 -16.42 -3.76 0.17
N CYS A 267 -16.60 -2.44 -0.08
CA CYS A 267 -17.30 -1.51 0.79
C CYS A 267 -18.34 -0.66 0.06
N GLU A 268 -19.35 -0.20 0.79
CA GLU A 268 -20.19 0.92 0.40
C GLU A 268 -19.37 2.21 0.45
N ILE A 269 -19.33 2.98 -0.66
CA ILE A 269 -18.50 4.18 -0.75
C ILE A 269 -19.30 5.41 -0.34
N ILE A 270 -18.78 6.14 0.64
CA ILE A 270 -19.32 7.40 1.15
C ILE A 270 -18.39 8.53 0.73
N ILE A 271 -18.90 9.46 -0.08
CA ILE A 271 -18.12 10.63 -0.51
C ILE A 271 -18.44 11.80 0.41
N ILE A 272 -17.38 12.37 1.00
CA ILE A 272 -17.44 13.64 1.73
C ILE A 272 -16.73 14.73 0.94
N PRO A 273 -17.12 16.02 1.11
CA PRO A 273 -16.42 17.12 0.45
C PRO A 273 -15.03 17.34 1.05
N ALA A 274 -14.07 17.74 0.21
CA ALA A 274 -12.77 18.28 0.60
C ALA A 274 -12.69 19.76 0.29
N LEU A 275 -11.79 20.49 0.98
CA LEU A 275 -11.47 21.86 0.62
C LEU A 275 -10.90 21.92 -0.80
N LYS A 276 -11.38 22.88 -1.60
CA LYS A 276 -11.00 23.04 -3.00
C LYS A 276 -9.74 23.87 -3.19
N SER A 277 -9.42 24.69 -2.18
CA SER A 277 -8.21 25.51 -2.17
C SER A 277 -7.03 24.68 -1.66
N GLN A 278 -6.00 24.55 -2.48
CA GLN A 278 -4.74 23.90 -2.06
C GLN A 278 -3.93 24.77 -1.09
N ASP A 279 -4.27 26.05 -0.96
CA ASP A 279 -3.64 26.95 0.02
C ASP A 279 -4.18 26.70 1.43
N GLU A 280 -5.40 26.15 1.55
CA GLU A 280 -6.05 25.85 2.83
C GLU A 280 -5.92 24.38 3.23
N ASP A 281 -5.96 23.47 2.27
CA ASP A 281 -5.77 22.02 2.47
C ASP A 281 -5.05 21.45 1.26
N LEU A 282 -3.78 21.10 1.46
CA LEU A 282 -2.91 20.62 0.40
C LEU A 282 -3.40 19.28 -0.17
N THR A 283 -3.81 18.35 0.69
CA THR A 283 -4.11 16.98 0.34
C THR A 283 -5.60 16.72 0.13
N GLY A 284 -6.46 17.33 0.93
CA GLY A 284 -7.89 17.05 0.96
C GLY A 284 -8.22 15.62 1.38
N HIS A 285 -7.39 15.01 2.23
CA HIS A 285 -7.57 13.65 2.69
C HIS A 285 -8.67 13.53 3.74
N ALA A 286 -9.44 12.43 3.67
CA ALA A 286 -10.52 12.18 4.61
C ALA A 286 -10.04 12.01 6.06
N ASP A 287 -8.85 11.49 6.29
CA ASP A 287 -8.27 11.25 7.62
C ASP A 287 -7.84 12.52 8.37
N GLY A 288 -7.72 13.65 7.66
CA GLY A 288 -7.58 14.99 8.24
C GLY A 288 -8.91 15.65 8.59
N MET A 289 -10.03 15.07 8.20
CA MET A 289 -11.37 15.66 8.38
C MET A 289 -12.25 14.86 9.33
N VAL A 290 -12.27 13.52 9.18
CA VAL A 290 -13.17 12.63 9.94
C VAL A 290 -12.50 11.30 10.27
N ARG A 291 -13.08 10.57 11.25
CA ARG A 291 -12.76 9.16 11.53
C ARG A 291 -14.04 8.41 11.90
N PHE A 292 -14.10 7.13 11.60
CA PHE A 292 -15.14 6.26 12.12
C PHE A 292 -14.95 6.01 13.64
N VAL A 293 -16.03 6.12 14.38
CA VAL A 293 -16.16 5.57 15.75
C VAL A 293 -16.72 4.16 15.66
N ASP A 294 -17.74 3.99 14.84
CA ASP A 294 -18.35 2.73 14.45
C ASP A 294 -18.96 2.86 13.03
N ARG A 295 -19.64 1.82 12.55
CA ARG A 295 -20.26 1.80 11.21
C ARG A 295 -21.15 3.02 10.91
N ASN A 296 -21.84 3.55 11.92
CA ASN A 296 -22.87 4.59 11.76
C ASN A 296 -22.51 5.91 12.46
N THR A 297 -21.38 5.96 13.13
CA THR A 297 -20.94 7.15 13.87
C THR A 297 -19.55 7.56 13.39
N ILE A 298 -19.42 8.83 13.05
CA ILE A 298 -18.13 9.43 12.73
C ILE A 298 -17.84 10.58 13.69
N ILE A 299 -16.56 10.77 14.01
CA ILE A 299 -16.03 11.94 14.69
C ILE A 299 -15.28 12.78 13.67
N GLY A 300 -15.44 14.08 13.67
CA GLY A 300 -14.79 14.96 12.72
C GLY A 300 -14.61 16.37 13.25
N ASN A 301 -13.84 17.15 12.51
CA ASN A 301 -13.57 18.54 12.85
C ASN A 301 -14.88 19.32 13.09
N GLU A 302 -14.89 20.17 14.10
CA GLU A 302 -16.08 20.94 14.53
C GLU A 302 -16.64 21.73 13.35
N ARG A 303 -17.95 21.54 13.09
CA ARG A 303 -18.68 22.24 12.03
C ARG A 303 -18.91 23.69 12.41
N ARG A 304 -18.27 24.62 11.73
CA ARG A 304 -18.29 26.04 12.01
C ARG A 304 -19.33 26.79 11.17
N ALA A 305 -19.86 27.89 11.69
CA ALA A 305 -20.82 28.70 10.97
C ALA A 305 -20.23 29.39 9.73
N ASP A 306 -18.95 29.72 9.78
CA ASP A 306 -18.18 30.38 8.72
C ASP A 306 -17.59 29.42 7.67
N GLU A 307 -17.78 28.11 7.83
CA GLU A 307 -17.35 27.10 6.88
C GLU A 307 -18.02 27.28 5.48
N TYR A 308 -17.31 26.94 4.42
CA TYR A 308 -17.84 27.02 3.06
C TYR A 308 -19.17 26.27 2.89
N LYS A 309 -20.13 26.91 2.22
CA LYS A 309 -21.47 26.34 2.03
C LYS A 309 -21.42 24.95 1.38
N TYR A 310 -20.56 24.74 0.36
CA TYR A 310 -20.45 23.45 -0.31
C TYR A 310 -19.91 22.34 0.61
N MET A 311 -19.05 22.69 1.59
CA MET A 311 -18.54 21.76 2.60
C MET A 311 -19.69 21.35 3.53
N LYS A 312 -20.42 22.34 4.09
CA LYS A 312 -21.56 22.07 4.97
C LYS A 312 -22.64 21.24 4.27
N ASP A 313 -23.07 21.68 3.10
CA ASP A 313 -24.14 21.01 2.34
C ASP A 313 -23.71 19.60 1.89
N GLY A 314 -22.47 19.43 1.45
CA GLY A 314 -21.93 18.15 1.02
C GLY A 314 -21.78 17.16 2.16
N LEU A 315 -21.26 17.58 3.30
CA LEU A 315 -21.14 16.77 4.50
C LEU A 315 -22.54 16.39 5.01
N GLN A 316 -23.47 17.36 5.17
CA GLN A 316 -24.84 17.06 5.61
C GLN A 316 -25.54 16.07 4.68
N LYS A 317 -25.38 16.24 3.37
CA LYS A 317 -25.92 15.27 2.41
C LYS A 317 -25.37 13.86 2.60
N ALA A 318 -24.06 13.72 2.88
CA ALA A 318 -23.47 12.41 3.18
C ALA A 318 -24.04 11.82 4.48
N LEU A 319 -24.14 12.62 5.54
CA LEU A 319 -24.71 12.21 6.83
C LEU A 319 -26.13 11.70 6.65
N ASP A 320 -26.99 12.44 5.95
CA ASP A 320 -28.39 12.09 5.73
C ASP A 320 -28.53 10.85 4.84
N THR A 321 -27.76 10.77 3.76
CA THR A 321 -27.83 9.67 2.77
C THR A 321 -27.46 8.33 3.39
N PHE A 322 -26.44 8.32 4.25
CA PHE A 322 -25.89 7.10 4.85
C PHE A 322 -26.30 6.89 6.30
N ASN A 323 -27.19 7.74 6.82
CA ASN A 323 -27.65 7.74 8.20
C ASN A 323 -26.51 7.69 9.20
N LEU A 324 -25.60 8.66 9.10
CA LEU A 324 -24.43 8.79 9.94
C LEU A 324 -24.68 9.81 11.07
N THR A 325 -24.29 9.45 12.28
CA THR A 325 -24.18 10.38 13.41
C THR A 325 -22.81 11.05 13.36
N TYR A 326 -22.76 12.37 13.54
CA TYR A 326 -21.53 13.15 13.56
C TYR A 326 -21.24 13.69 14.97
N ILE A 327 -20.05 13.42 15.46
CA ILE A 327 -19.51 13.95 16.71
C ILE A 327 -18.49 15.04 16.37
N ASP A 328 -18.80 16.27 16.78
CA ASP A 328 -17.88 17.40 16.58
C ASP A 328 -16.72 17.34 17.58
N ILE A 329 -15.46 17.37 17.09
CA ILE A 329 -14.27 17.55 17.92
C ILE A 329 -13.65 18.92 17.61
N PRO A 330 -13.22 19.69 18.63
CA PRO A 330 -12.61 20.98 18.36
C PRO A 330 -11.38 20.84 17.47
N TYR A 331 -11.12 21.85 16.64
CA TYR A 331 -9.89 21.99 15.91
C TYR A 331 -9.50 23.45 15.82
N PHE A 332 -8.25 23.72 15.52
CA PHE A 332 -7.77 25.07 15.21
C PHE A 332 -6.76 25.06 14.07
N VAL A 333 -6.57 26.19 13.44
CA VAL A 333 -5.61 26.35 12.36
C VAL A 333 -4.35 27.00 12.95
N ASP A 334 -3.21 26.37 12.70
CA ASP A 334 -1.91 26.95 12.98
C ASP A 334 -1.58 28.00 11.92
N ASN A 335 -1.48 29.26 12.34
CA ASN A 335 -1.19 30.38 11.43
C ASN A 335 0.32 30.67 11.31
N ASP A 336 1.19 29.67 11.54
CA ASP A 336 2.62 29.85 11.35
C ASP A 336 2.95 29.98 9.85
N ALA A 337 3.30 31.19 9.42
CA ALA A 337 3.65 31.47 8.02
C ALA A 337 4.86 30.68 7.51
N LYS A 338 5.67 30.09 8.40
CA LYS A 338 6.80 29.22 8.01
C LYS A 338 6.36 27.81 7.67
N HIS A 339 5.19 27.41 8.18
CA HIS A 339 4.63 26.07 8.01
C HIS A 339 3.18 26.17 7.48
N PRO A 340 2.99 26.65 6.24
CA PRO A 340 1.65 26.96 5.70
C PRO A 340 0.74 25.74 5.58
N TYR A 341 1.30 24.53 5.64
CA TYR A 341 0.55 23.27 5.57
C TYR A 341 0.50 22.54 6.90
N SER A 342 0.75 23.24 8.02
CA SER A 342 0.76 22.66 9.36
C SER A 342 -0.55 21.93 9.67
N ALA A 343 -0.42 20.69 10.16
CA ALA A 343 -1.54 19.89 10.68
C ALA A 343 -1.74 20.06 12.19
N ILE A 344 -1.06 21.02 12.82
CA ILE A 344 -1.28 21.38 14.24
C ILE A 344 -2.73 21.79 14.42
N GLY A 345 -3.40 21.21 15.43
CA GLY A 345 -4.81 21.45 15.71
C GLY A 345 -5.77 20.41 15.12
N ILE A 346 -5.32 19.49 14.25
CA ILE A 346 -6.15 18.45 13.65
C ILE A 346 -6.13 17.19 14.53
N TYR A 347 -7.06 17.11 15.49
CA TYR A 347 -7.12 16.00 16.45
C TYR A 347 -7.59 14.66 15.87
N VAL A 348 -8.34 14.66 14.76
CA VAL A 348 -8.90 13.43 14.16
C VAL A 348 -7.85 12.53 13.51
N ASN A 349 -6.66 13.03 13.20
CA ASN A 349 -5.60 12.24 12.59
C ASN A 349 -4.75 11.46 13.62
N TYR A 350 -5.45 10.74 14.53
CA TYR A 350 -4.84 9.89 15.56
C TYR A 350 -4.50 8.50 15.03
N LEU A 351 -3.58 7.80 15.71
CA LEU A 351 -3.31 6.39 15.48
C LEU A 351 -4.29 5.54 16.29
N GLU A 352 -5.00 4.64 15.61
CA GLU A 352 -5.86 3.64 16.24
C GLU A 352 -5.37 2.22 15.92
N VAL A 353 -4.96 1.48 16.93
CA VAL A 353 -4.46 0.12 16.81
C VAL A 353 -4.93 -0.74 17.99
N ASN A 354 -5.58 -1.87 17.71
CA ASN A 354 -6.13 -2.76 18.72
C ASN A 354 -7.00 -1.99 19.73
N ASP A 355 -6.73 -2.07 21.01
CA ASP A 355 -7.45 -1.34 22.07
C ASP A 355 -6.79 0.01 22.43
N LEU A 356 -5.81 0.48 21.65
CA LEU A 356 -5.08 1.71 21.89
C LEU A 356 -5.44 2.79 20.85
N ILE A 357 -5.61 4.01 21.34
CA ILE A 357 -5.57 5.25 20.55
C ILE A 357 -4.39 6.08 21.05
N VAL A 358 -3.44 6.37 20.17
CA VAL A 358 -2.42 7.40 20.40
C VAL A 358 -2.93 8.71 19.83
N PHE A 359 -3.20 9.65 20.73
CA PHE A 359 -3.94 10.88 20.43
C PHE A 359 -3.00 12.09 20.42
N PRO A 360 -3.00 12.91 19.35
CA PRO A 360 -2.13 14.08 19.29
C PRO A 360 -2.60 15.17 20.27
N VAL A 361 -1.65 15.85 20.89
CA VAL A 361 -1.86 17.08 21.67
C VAL A 361 -0.86 18.14 21.22
N PHE A 362 -1.25 19.40 21.25
CA PHE A 362 -0.51 20.48 20.60
C PHE A 362 0.03 21.53 21.57
N GLY A 363 -0.33 21.46 22.86
CA GLY A 363 0.05 22.43 23.89
C GLY A 363 -0.99 23.54 24.10
N GLU A 364 -2.14 23.45 23.40
CA GLU A 364 -3.31 24.31 23.61
C GLU A 364 -4.22 23.71 24.71
N GLU A 365 -3.83 23.89 25.96
CA GLU A 365 -4.35 23.15 27.12
C GLU A 365 -5.87 23.01 27.14
N LYS A 366 -6.63 24.09 26.90
CA LYS A 366 -8.11 24.05 26.91
C LYS A 366 -8.67 23.22 25.76
N THR A 367 -8.11 23.38 24.57
CA THR A 367 -8.57 22.68 23.35
C THR A 367 -8.14 21.23 23.40
N ASP A 368 -6.91 20.95 23.80
CA ASP A 368 -6.38 19.59 24.00
C ASP A 368 -7.26 18.81 25.01
N GLN A 369 -7.60 19.42 26.16
CA GLN A 369 -8.44 18.79 27.15
C GLN A 369 -9.85 18.50 26.63
N LYS A 370 -10.50 19.47 25.98
CA LYS A 370 -11.83 19.31 25.39
C LYS A 370 -11.84 18.18 24.33
N ALA A 371 -10.82 18.15 23.45
CA ALA A 371 -10.67 17.11 22.46
C ALA A 371 -10.45 15.73 23.09
N LEU A 372 -9.62 15.65 24.14
CA LEU A 372 -9.36 14.41 24.88
C LEU A 372 -10.59 13.88 25.61
N GLU A 373 -11.44 14.75 26.15
CA GLU A 373 -12.72 14.33 26.78
C GLU A 373 -13.67 13.72 25.74
N ILE A 374 -13.77 14.33 24.55
CA ILE A 374 -14.63 13.85 23.49
C ILE A 374 -14.14 12.47 22.97
N ILE A 375 -12.83 12.32 22.73
CA ILE A 375 -12.31 11.04 22.24
C ILE A 375 -12.50 9.92 23.29
N LYS A 376 -12.25 10.19 24.57
CA LYS A 376 -12.52 9.24 25.67
C LYS A 376 -13.98 8.82 25.74
N LYS A 377 -14.91 9.77 25.55
CA LYS A 377 -16.35 9.48 25.52
C LYS A 377 -16.75 8.67 24.29
N SER A 378 -16.13 8.93 23.14
CA SER A 378 -16.42 8.24 21.90
C SER A 378 -15.88 6.81 21.88
N PHE A 379 -14.79 6.53 22.59
CA PHE A 379 -14.14 5.22 22.68
C PHE A 379 -13.96 4.74 24.12
N PRO A 380 -15.06 4.46 24.84
CA PRO A 380 -15.02 4.15 26.28
C PRO A 380 -14.25 2.86 26.63
N ASN A 381 -14.09 1.97 25.66
CA ASN A 381 -13.42 0.67 25.85
C ASN A 381 -11.95 0.68 25.35
N LYS A 382 -11.44 1.82 24.88
CA LYS A 382 -10.06 1.91 24.42
C LYS A 382 -9.17 2.64 25.42
N GLN A 383 -7.90 2.28 25.42
CA GLN A 383 -6.86 3.03 26.12
C GLN A 383 -6.49 4.26 25.28
N ILE A 384 -6.42 5.42 25.91
CA ILE A 384 -6.06 6.67 25.22
C ILE A 384 -4.74 7.19 25.83
N GLU A 385 -3.71 7.23 25.02
CA GLU A 385 -2.43 7.85 25.35
C GLU A 385 -2.21 9.10 24.52
N THR A 386 -1.72 10.17 25.14
CA THR A 386 -1.46 11.43 24.44
C THR A 386 0.02 11.55 24.05
N ILE A 387 0.27 12.20 22.93
CA ILE A 387 1.62 12.50 22.46
C ILE A 387 1.68 13.91 21.86
N ASN A 388 2.72 14.66 22.21
CA ASN A 388 3.04 15.86 21.44
C ASN A 388 3.76 15.46 20.15
N TYR A 389 3.15 15.83 19.01
CA TYR A 389 3.59 15.45 17.66
C TYR A 389 3.89 16.67 16.79
N ASN A 390 4.09 17.85 17.41
CA ASN A 390 4.17 19.17 16.77
C ASN A 390 5.28 19.28 15.72
N ASP A 391 6.43 18.66 15.95
CA ASP A 391 7.58 18.70 15.04
C ASP A 391 7.26 18.04 13.69
N ILE A 392 6.46 16.96 13.69
CA ILE A 392 5.99 16.30 12.48
C ILE A 392 4.74 16.99 11.92
N ALA A 393 3.83 17.45 12.80
CA ALA A 393 2.59 18.11 12.41
C ALA A 393 2.85 19.37 11.56
N LYS A 394 3.92 20.11 11.83
CA LYS A 394 4.37 21.27 11.04
C LYS A 394 4.65 20.94 9.58
N GLU A 395 4.99 19.69 9.26
CA GLU A 395 5.26 19.24 7.91
C GLU A 395 3.98 18.79 7.15
N GLY A 396 2.81 18.90 7.78
CA GLY A 396 1.51 18.69 7.11
C GLY A 396 0.79 17.38 7.39
N GLY A 397 1.24 16.60 8.37
CA GLY A 397 0.58 15.34 8.74
C GLY A 397 0.82 14.93 10.18
N LEU A 398 0.09 13.92 10.64
CA LEU A 398 0.10 13.46 12.02
C LEU A 398 0.26 11.94 12.12
N LEU A 399 -0.21 11.36 13.20
CA LEU A 399 -0.03 9.96 13.56
C LEU A 399 -0.59 8.98 12.51
N ASN A 400 -1.80 9.22 11.99
CA ASN A 400 -2.35 8.34 10.96
C ASN A 400 -1.55 8.41 9.65
N CYS A 401 -1.06 9.60 9.26
CA CYS A 401 -0.29 9.79 8.04
C CYS A 401 1.08 9.08 8.10
N THR A 402 1.70 9.02 9.27
CA THR A 402 3.03 8.40 9.47
C THR A 402 2.99 6.93 9.85
N THR A 403 1.79 6.33 9.93
CA THR A 403 1.61 4.92 10.31
C THR A 403 0.73 4.17 9.32
N TRP A 404 1.08 2.91 9.08
CA TRP A 404 0.31 1.98 8.28
C TRP A 404 -0.03 0.75 9.12
N CYS A 405 -1.31 0.61 9.49
CA CYS A 405 -1.78 -0.48 10.34
C CYS A 405 -2.43 -1.57 9.51
N ILE A 406 -2.04 -2.81 9.72
CA ILE A 406 -2.62 -3.98 9.06
C ILE A 406 -3.05 -5.03 10.07
N ARG A 407 -4.14 -5.71 9.77
CA ARG A 407 -4.57 -6.92 10.49
C ARG A 407 -3.83 -8.14 10.00
N VAL A 408 -3.56 -9.04 10.92
CA VAL A 408 -2.82 -10.26 10.67
C VAL A 408 -3.64 -11.50 11.02
#